data_ac3bcc6da6dfa7f0002eab36c9c2eb37
#
_entry.id   ac3bcc6da6dfa7f0002eab36c9c2eb37
#
_cell.length_a   1.000
_cell.length_b   1.000
_cell.length_c   1.000
_cell.angle_alpha   90.00
_cell.angle_beta   90.00
_cell.angle_gamma   90.00
#
_symmetry.space_group_name_H-M   'P 1'
#
loop_
_entity.id
_entity.type
_entity.pdbx_description
1 polymer ?
#
loop_
_entity_poly.entity_id
_entity_poly.type
_entity_poly.pdbx_seq_one_letter_code
_entity_poly.pdbx_strand_id
1 'polypeptide(L)'
;MSAKHAPVGCRLPSRYPELLGCCLAASLAVLPACNDRHAGSSMTTADDPARPGASASAAATTYADASIPDEKLRSALEEAMARDAVLQGLPIHVTVGNGNVVLFGSVPTLAAKWRATRLVGNFKGALTLTDGIQVSAPARPDAELARDVNGAIQGDAATRHTNVRATASADTVTLSGAADSYAQRELVADIASHVRGVRDLKLAIAIAPAAPRADGEIATHVTSDLLEDARLDGPRITVAVHGGVVSLSGVVGSLAQREAAAGDAMRGGATSVDANALRIDWRESTRARAMARQPLPADEQISAAVTRALADDVRVGVEVPLVRVEGGVVTLSGKVEDFRAGRAAVRDARLVSGVSRVDDTITVEAAKSQSDVTIQKQVLAGIYGDVAAADSQDVRVTTTMAKVTLRGTVATRKDKAVIEDDVEEVPGVVAVDNELQVRGNDAFITPVALRRGVTEGIFWDPRIASPDPISVDASAEGDVTLTGHVGSWQEVRAAEDDAVAAGAADVINNIQIATDAVPRIARK
;
A
#
# COMPACT_ATOMS: atom_id res chain seq x y z
N MET A 1 35.50 -39.03 -20.90
CA MET A 1 36.05 -37.69 -20.84
C MET A 1 34.88 -36.77 -21.13
N SER A 2 34.12 -36.46 -20.18
CA SER A 2 34.18 -35.44 -19.12
C SER A 2 34.09 -34.02 -19.69
N ALA A 3 32.94 -33.38 -19.52
CA ALA A 3 32.81 -32.02 -19.03
C ALA A 3 31.33 -31.75 -18.68
N LYS A 4 31.08 -31.67 -17.37
CA LYS A 4 29.85 -31.21 -16.74
C LYS A 4 29.75 -29.70 -16.92
N HIS A 5 28.65 -29.21 -17.47
CA HIS A 5 28.24 -27.81 -17.29
C HIS A 5 27.06 -27.80 -16.35
N ALA A 6 27.29 -27.25 -15.16
CA ALA A 6 26.25 -26.90 -14.20
C ALA A 6 25.53 -25.64 -14.69
N PRO A 7 24.21 -25.54 -14.53
CA PRO A 7 23.50 -24.29 -14.79
C PRO A 7 23.76 -23.31 -13.64
N VAL A 8 24.15 -22.10 -14.02
CA VAL A 8 24.25 -20.94 -13.12
C VAL A 8 22.85 -20.60 -12.64
N GLY A 9 22.59 -20.84 -11.37
CA GLY A 9 21.33 -20.47 -10.71
C GLY A 9 21.20 -18.95 -10.66
N CYS A 10 20.21 -18.41 -11.34
CA CYS A 10 19.73 -17.04 -11.15
C CYS A 10 19.18 -16.89 -9.74
N ARG A 11 19.89 -16.18 -8.88
CA ARG A 11 19.35 -15.74 -7.59
C ARG A 11 18.49 -14.51 -7.85
N LEU A 12 17.19 -14.68 -7.68
CA LEU A 12 16.26 -13.55 -7.47
C LEU A 12 16.56 -12.93 -6.11
N PRO A 13 16.57 -11.60 -5.96
CA PRO A 13 16.63 -10.99 -4.66
C PRO A 13 15.37 -11.35 -3.89
N SER A 14 15.55 -12.14 -2.83
CA SER A 14 14.53 -12.42 -1.83
C SER A 14 14.12 -11.09 -1.20
N ARG A 15 12.83 -10.86 -1.06
CA ARG A 15 12.27 -9.72 -0.32
C ARG A 15 12.67 -9.69 1.16
N TYR A 16 13.43 -10.68 1.62
CA TYR A 16 13.91 -10.81 2.99
C TYR A 16 15.40 -11.20 2.99
N PRO A 17 16.29 -10.39 3.61
CA PRO A 17 17.66 -10.81 3.84
C PRO A 17 17.70 -11.89 4.93
N GLU A 18 18.27 -13.04 4.60
CA GLU A 18 18.64 -14.05 5.59
C GLU A 18 19.67 -13.45 6.56
N LEU A 19 19.33 -13.51 7.84
CA LEU A 19 20.27 -13.25 8.93
C LEU A 19 21.28 -14.39 9.01
N LEU A 20 22.50 -14.16 8.57
CA LEU A 20 23.66 -14.92 9.00
C LEU A 20 24.50 -14.02 9.88
N GLY A 21 24.53 -14.37 11.15
CA GLY A 21 25.38 -13.75 12.14
C GLY A 21 26.86 -13.98 11.84
N CYS A 22 27.67 -12.96 12.11
CA CYS A 22 29.06 -13.14 12.46
C CYS A 22 29.53 -12.06 13.42
N CYS A 23 30.18 -12.53 14.46
CA CYS A 23 30.67 -11.82 15.62
C CYS A 23 31.84 -10.84 15.33
N LEU A 24 31.84 -9.79 16.14
CA LEU A 24 32.98 -9.11 16.78
C LEU A 24 34.30 -8.87 16.02
N ALA A 25 34.65 -7.59 15.94
CA ALA A 25 35.93 -7.12 16.53
C ALA A 25 35.90 -5.60 16.70
N ALA A 26 36.04 -5.19 17.94
CA ALA A 26 36.29 -3.82 18.35
C ALA A 26 37.74 -3.44 18.00
N SER A 27 37.95 -2.22 17.54
CA SER A 27 39.25 -1.55 17.68
C SER A 27 39.03 -0.05 17.90
N LEU A 28 39.34 0.34 19.12
CA LEU A 28 39.55 1.73 19.52
C LEU A 28 40.75 2.28 18.74
N ALA A 29 40.67 3.50 18.28
CA ALA A 29 41.80 4.36 18.06
C ALA A 29 41.44 5.82 18.41
N VAL A 30 42.28 6.37 19.21
CA VAL A 30 42.32 7.59 20.00
C VAL A 30 42.59 8.82 19.12
N LEU A 31 42.01 9.94 19.55
CA LEU A 31 42.18 11.34 19.14
C LEU A 31 43.67 11.79 19.06
N PRO A 32 43.96 12.96 18.43
CA PRO A 32 43.99 14.14 19.26
C PRO A 32 43.41 15.44 18.65
N ALA A 33 43.02 16.28 19.58
CA ALA A 33 42.61 17.65 19.41
C ALA A 33 43.78 18.57 18.96
N CYS A 34 43.48 19.61 18.21
CA CYS A 34 44.22 20.85 18.23
C CYS A 34 43.26 22.03 18.14
N ASN A 35 43.47 22.86 19.13
CA ASN A 35 42.92 24.15 19.43
C ASN A 35 43.65 25.21 18.60
N ASP A 36 42.97 26.19 18.05
CA ASP A 36 43.49 27.54 18.09
C ASP A 36 42.42 28.61 17.86
N ARG A 37 42.50 29.57 18.76
CA ARG A 37 41.74 30.81 18.88
C ARG A 37 42.19 31.82 17.84
N HIS A 38 41.32 32.67 17.37
CA HIS A 38 41.58 34.12 17.36
C HIS A 38 40.31 34.97 17.38
N ALA A 39 40.37 35.94 18.27
CA ALA A 39 39.40 36.96 18.57
C ALA A 39 39.63 38.23 17.73
N GLY A 40 38.62 39.08 17.68
CA GLY A 40 38.70 40.48 17.19
C GLY A 40 37.34 40.92 16.72
N SER A 41 36.52 41.50 17.55
CA SER A 41 36.36 42.86 18.04
C SER A 41 35.67 43.81 17.08
N SER A 42 34.41 44.11 17.45
CA SER A 42 33.72 45.41 17.55
C SER A 42 33.57 46.36 16.32
N MET A 43 32.34 46.80 16.01
CA MET A 43 31.86 48.12 16.43
C MET A 43 30.42 48.40 15.97
N THR A 44 29.67 48.94 16.88
CA THR A 44 28.35 49.55 16.90
C THR A 44 28.09 50.64 15.85
N THR A 45 26.81 50.76 15.39
CA THR A 45 26.00 52.00 15.42
C THR A 45 24.56 51.65 15.04
N ALA A 46 23.63 51.83 15.90
CA ALA A 46 22.55 52.78 16.13
C ALA A 46 21.43 52.86 15.09
N ASP A 47 20.23 52.59 15.61
CA ASP A 47 18.88 53.14 15.39
C ASP A 47 18.40 53.55 14.00
N ASP A 48 17.25 52.94 13.58
CA ASP A 48 16.00 53.67 13.35
C ASP A 48 14.79 52.70 13.27
N PRO A 49 13.56 53.11 13.65
CA PRO A 49 12.47 52.22 14.00
C PRO A 49 11.39 52.11 12.91
N ALA A 50 10.65 51.01 13.01
CA ALA A 50 9.23 50.86 12.61
C ALA A 50 8.85 50.80 11.13
N ARG A 51 8.60 49.57 10.64
CA ARG A 51 7.47 49.24 9.77
C ARG A 51 6.91 47.87 10.11
N PRO A 52 5.59 47.74 10.42
CA PRO A 52 4.96 46.43 10.56
C PRO A 52 4.49 45.95 9.20
N GLY A 53 4.85 44.76 8.81
CA GLY A 53 4.33 44.14 7.59
C GLY A 53 5.29 43.22 6.88
N ALA A 54 5.62 42.09 7.49
CA ALA A 54 6.10 40.90 6.78
C ALA A 54 6.18 39.71 7.75
N SER A 55 5.08 39.02 8.01
CA SER A 55 5.12 37.80 8.77
C SER A 55 4.07 36.78 8.30
N ALA A 56 4.10 36.45 7.00
CA ALA A 56 3.31 35.34 6.47
C ALA A 56 4.09 34.43 5.54
N SER A 57 5.39 34.70 5.30
CA SER A 57 6.19 33.89 4.36
C SER A 57 7.31 33.06 5.01
N ALA A 58 7.54 33.18 6.31
CA ALA A 58 8.64 32.49 6.98
C ALA A 58 8.23 31.14 7.62
N ALA A 59 6.91 30.90 7.81
CA ALA A 59 6.45 29.68 8.46
C ALA A 59 6.45 28.46 7.53
N ALA A 60 6.25 28.65 6.24
CA ALA A 60 6.18 27.52 5.28
C ALA A 60 7.55 26.89 4.96
N THR A 61 8.64 27.56 5.25
CA THR A 61 10.01 27.10 4.92
C THR A 61 10.64 26.26 6.03
N THR A 62 10.13 26.33 7.26
CA THR A 62 10.75 25.72 8.44
C THR A 62 10.42 24.25 8.64
N TYR A 63 9.31 23.75 8.10
CA TYR A 63 8.95 22.33 8.27
C TYR A 63 9.72 21.39 7.33
N ALA A 64 10.20 21.86 6.20
CA ALA A 64 10.91 21.03 5.22
C ALA A 64 12.34 20.63 5.61
N ASP A 65 12.95 21.29 6.59
CA ASP A 65 14.36 21.08 6.97
C ASP A 65 14.56 20.34 8.30
N ALA A 66 13.52 20.21 9.15
CA ALA A 66 13.64 19.51 10.41
C ALA A 66 13.63 17.98 10.18
N SER A 67 14.66 17.27 10.67
CA SER A 67 14.61 15.81 10.74
C SER A 67 13.46 15.37 11.63
N ILE A 68 12.66 14.40 11.17
CA ILE A 68 11.66 13.79 12.02
C ILE A 68 12.39 13.06 13.15
N PRO A 69 12.16 13.40 14.44
CA PRO A 69 12.78 12.68 15.55
C PRO A 69 12.32 11.21 15.55
N ASP A 70 13.27 10.29 15.77
CA ASP A 70 12.98 8.84 15.79
C ASP A 70 11.86 8.48 16.78
N GLU A 71 11.83 9.14 17.94
CA GLU A 71 10.80 8.93 18.95
C GLU A 71 9.40 9.35 18.45
N LYS A 72 9.33 10.43 17.69
CA LYS A 72 8.06 10.88 17.08
C LYS A 72 7.58 9.89 16.03
N LEU A 73 8.50 9.39 15.18
CA LEU A 73 8.18 8.36 14.18
C LEU A 73 7.75 7.06 14.86
N ARG A 74 8.45 6.62 15.93
CA ARG A 74 8.11 5.43 16.70
C ARG A 74 6.69 5.52 17.28
N SER A 75 6.39 6.62 18.00
CA SER A 75 5.06 6.83 18.58
C SER A 75 3.95 6.83 17.53
N ALA A 76 4.17 7.48 16.39
CA ALA A 76 3.20 7.54 15.31
C ALA A 76 2.93 6.16 14.68
N LEU A 77 3.97 5.35 14.49
CA LEU A 77 3.83 3.97 14.01
C LEU A 77 3.06 3.09 15.01
N GLU A 78 3.36 3.19 16.31
CA GLU A 78 2.63 2.47 17.36
C GLU A 78 1.15 2.89 17.41
N GLU A 79 0.85 4.18 17.30
CA GLU A 79 -0.53 4.69 17.24
C GLU A 79 -1.25 4.25 15.98
N ALA A 80 -0.59 4.23 14.83
CA ALA A 80 -1.18 3.75 13.59
C ALA A 80 -1.51 2.25 13.65
N MET A 81 -0.61 1.43 14.20
CA MET A 81 -0.88 -0.01 14.42
C MET A 81 -2.00 -0.24 15.42
N ALA A 82 -2.10 0.57 16.48
CA ALA A 82 -3.19 0.48 17.46
C ALA A 82 -4.56 0.87 16.87
N ARG A 83 -4.56 1.69 15.82
CA ARG A 83 -5.78 2.10 15.09
C ARG A 83 -6.13 1.14 13.95
N ASP A 84 -5.18 0.38 13.45
CA ASP A 84 -5.41 -0.57 12.36
C ASP A 84 -6.34 -1.71 12.80
N ALA A 85 -7.32 -2.07 11.96
CA ALA A 85 -8.35 -3.05 12.29
C ALA A 85 -7.79 -4.43 12.61
N VAL A 86 -6.75 -4.84 11.89
CA VAL A 86 -6.16 -6.17 11.99
C VAL A 86 -5.03 -6.20 13.02
N LEU A 87 -4.29 -5.09 13.19
CA LEU A 87 -3.10 -5.04 14.03
C LEU A 87 -3.37 -4.61 15.47
N GLN A 88 -4.52 -3.99 15.75
CA GLN A 88 -4.87 -3.53 17.10
C GLN A 88 -4.83 -4.67 18.11
N GLY A 89 -4.19 -4.42 19.27
CA GLY A 89 -4.08 -5.40 20.34
C GLY A 89 -3.08 -6.54 20.09
N LEU A 90 -2.45 -6.62 18.91
CA LEU A 90 -1.39 -7.57 18.66
C LEU A 90 -0.09 -7.12 19.34
N PRO A 91 0.71 -8.06 19.87
CA PRO A 91 1.98 -7.75 20.53
C PRO A 91 3.06 -7.42 19.49
N ILE A 92 2.91 -6.30 18.81
CA ILE A 92 3.89 -5.76 17.85
C ILE A 92 4.60 -4.58 18.51
N HIS A 93 5.91 -4.59 18.46
CA HIS A 93 6.77 -3.54 19.01
C HIS A 93 7.58 -2.89 17.91
N VAL A 94 7.80 -1.59 18.05
CA VAL A 94 8.54 -0.77 17.08
C VAL A 94 9.74 -0.15 17.75
N THR A 95 10.90 -0.26 17.12
CA THR A 95 12.07 0.57 17.46
C THR A 95 12.52 1.34 16.23
N VAL A 96 12.98 2.56 16.44
CA VAL A 96 13.46 3.44 15.37
C VAL A 96 14.82 4.00 15.74
N GLY A 97 15.76 4.01 14.80
CA GLY A 97 17.07 4.61 14.95
C GLY A 97 17.58 5.19 13.64
N ASN A 98 17.72 6.53 13.55
CA ASN A 98 18.07 7.26 12.33
C ASN A 98 17.17 6.91 11.13
N GLY A 99 15.86 6.78 11.37
CA GLY A 99 14.87 6.40 10.37
C GLY A 99 14.88 4.91 9.99
N ASN A 100 15.73 4.09 10.62
CA ASN A 100 15.70 2.64 10.45
C ASN A 100 14.66 2.04 11.41
N VAL A 101 13.61 1.47 10.88
CA VAL A 101 12.52 0.88 11.64
C VAL A 101 12.75 -0.62 11.80
N VAL A 102 12.63 -1.12 13.03
CA VAL A 102 12.63 -2.56 13.31
C VAL A 102 11.32 -2.92 13.96
N LEU A 103 10.61 -3.87 13.36
CA LEU A 103 9.40 -4.48 13.90
C LEU A 103 9.77 -5.82 14.55
N PHE A 104 9.21 -6.09 15.74
CA PHE A 104 9.35 -7.38 16.41
C PHE A 104 8.11 -7.69 17.24
N GLY A 105 7.96 -8.96 17.57
CA GLY A 105 6.78 -9.43 18.29
C GLY A 105 6.15 -10.63 17.59
N SER A 106 4.85 -10.85 17.78
CA SER A 106 4.17 -11.96 17.16
C SER A 106 2.77 -11.61 16.65
N VAL A 107 2.40 -12.24 15.53
CA VAL A 107 1.09 -12.09 14.89
C VAL A 107 0.54 -13.48 14.54
N PRO A 108 -0.78 -13.65 14.43
CA PRO A 108 -1.36 -14.96 14.18
C PRO A 108 -1.35 -15.40 12.72
N THR A 109 -1.21 -14.48 11.76
CA THR A 109 -1.22 -14.80 10.32
C THR A 109 -0.09 -14.11 9.58
N LEU A 110 0.32 -14.69 8.44
CA LEU A 110 1.30 -14.06 7.56
C LEU A 110 0.75 -12.78 6.91
N ALA A 111 -0.55 -12.74 6.63
CA ALA A 111 -1.22 -11.54 6.12
C ALA A 111 -1.14 -10.37 7.11
N ALA A 112 -1.36 -10.61 8.41
CA ALA A 112 -1.19 -9.59 9.45
C ALA A 112 0.27 -9.07 9.54
N LYS A 113 1.25 -9.98 9.41
CA LYS A 113 2.67 -9.60 9.32
C LYS A 113 2.93 -8.66 8.13
N TRP A 114 2.44 -9.01 6.95
CA TRP A 114 2.58 -8.18 5.76
C TRP A 114 1.84 -6.84 5.86
N ARG A 115 0.69 -6.84 6.55
CA ARG A 115 -0.04 -5.59 6.83
C ARG A 115 0.78 -4.64 7.69
N ALA A 116 1.44 -5.13 8.75
CA ALA A 116 2.31 -4.33 9.60
C ALA A 116 3.51 -3.74 8.82
N THR A 117 4.15 -4.52 7.95
CA THR A 117 5.26 -4.05 7.13
C THR A 117 4.84 -3.00 6.09
N ARG A 118 3.67 -3.19 5.45
CA ARG A 118 3.10 -2.20 4.51
C ARG A 118 2.74 -0.89 5.21
N LEU A 119 2.18 -0.96 6.42
CA LEU A 119 1.87 0.24 7.21
C LEU A 119 3.12 1.09 7.41
N VAL A 120 4.23 0.50 7.87
CA VAL A 120 5.51 1.22 8.05
C VAL A 120 6.00 1.82 6.72
N GLY A 121 5.84 1.10 5.62
CA GLY A 121 6.28 1.54 4.30
C GLY A 121 5.67 2.87 3.84
N ASN A 122 4.49 3.22 4.34
CA ASN A 122 3.75 4.44 4.01
C ASN A 122 4.11 5.65 4.88
N PHE A 123 5.01 5.52 5.85
CA PHE A 123 5.34 6.63 6.75
C PHE A 123 6.51 7.48 6.29
N LYS A 124 6.36 8.80 6.35
CA LYS A 124 7.47 9.76 6.22
C LYS A 124 8.56 9.45 7.24
N GLY A 125 9.80 9.41 6.80
CA GLY A 125 10.95 9.21 7.68
C GLY A 125 11.36 7.76 7.92
N ALA A 126 10.55 6.77 7.52
CA ALA A 126 10.96 5.38 7.47
C ALA A 126 11.89 5.16 6.25
N LEU A 127 13.18 4.95 6.50
CA LEU A 127 14.20 4.79 5.46
C LEU A 127 14.49 3.32 5.15
N THR A 128 14.49 2.49 6.18
CA THR A 128 14.62 1.04 6.06
C THR A 128 13.67 0.36 7.03
N LEU A 129 13.33 -0.89 6.71
CA LEU A 129 12.51 -1.74 7.56
C LEU A 129 13.19 -3.08 7.75
N THR A 130 13.38 -3.46 9.01
CA THR A 130 13.77 -4.81 9.42
C THR A 130 12.57 -5.50 10.06
N ASP A 131 12.11 -6.59 9.45
CA ASP A 131 10.96 -7.35 9.89
C ASP A 131 11.41 -8.54 10.75
N GLY A 132 11.24 -8.42 12.06
CA GLY A 132 11.46 -9.46 13.06
C GLY A 132 10.17 -10.06 13.64
N ILE A 133 9.00 -9.78 13.03
CA ILE A 133 7.72 -10.31 13.49
C ILE A 133 7.66 -11.82 13.25
N GLN A 134 7.28 -12.57 14.28
CA GLN A 134 7.05 -14.01 14.21
C GLN A 134 5.57 -14.30 13.96
N VAL A 135 5.28 -15.26 13.09
CA VAL A 135 3.90 -15.75 12.90
C VAL A 135 3.64 -16.88 13.89
N SER A 136 2.74 -16.65 14.85
CA SER A 136 2.36 -17.61 15.93
C SER A 136 1.13 -18.41 15.57
N ALA A 137 1.07 -18.97 14.36
CA ALA A 137 -0.02 -19.84 13.97
C ALA A 137 0.11 -21.22 14.67
N PRO A 138 -1.02 -21.89 15.01
CA PRO A 138 -0.98 -23.29 15.47
C PRO A 138 -0.30 -24.17 14.43
N ALA A 139 0.58 -25.08 14.88
CA ALA A 139 1.22 -26.05 14.00
C ALA A 139 0.15 -26.96 13.36
N ARG A 140 0.29 -27.22 12.07
CA ARG A 140 -0.59 -28.09 11.28
C ARG A 140 0.23 -29.13 10.53
N PRO A 141 -0.32 -30.31 10.24
CA PRO A 141 0.36 -31.28 9.38
C PRO A 141 0.66 -30.68 8.00
N ASP A 142 1.92 -30.79 7.55
CA ASP A 142 2.39 -30.24 6.27
C ASP A 142 1.49 -30.63 5.09
N ALA A 143 1.02 -31.89 5.06
CA ALA A 143 0.13 -32.38 4.00
C ALA A 143 -1.25 -31.71 4.00
N GLU A 144 -1.77 -31.33 5.16
CA GLU A 144 -3.04 -30.60 5.28
C GLU A 144 -2.85 -29.14 4.86
N LEU A 145 -1.78 -28.52 5.34
CA LEU A 145 -1.44 -27.14 4.99
C LEU A 145 -1.25 -26.99 3.47
N ALA A 146 -0.45 -27.87 2.86
CA ALA A 146 -0.25 -27.86 1.40
C ALA A 146 -1.56 -28.09 0.63
N ARG A 147 -2.45 -28.97 1.12
CA ARG A 147 -3.75 -29.23 0.50
C ARG A 147 -4.65 -28.00 0.55
N ASP A 148 -4.71 -27.33 1.70
CA ASP A 148 -5.57 -26.16 1.89
C ASP A 148 -5.09 -24.97 1.05
N VAL A 149 -3.77 -24.74 0.99
CA VAL A 149 -3.20 -23.70 0.10
C VAL A 149 -3.47 -24.02 -1.37
N ASN A 150 -3.25 -25.27 -1.81
CA ASN A 150 -3.59 -25.66 -3.19
C ASN A 150 -5.10 -25.54 -3.47
N GLY A 151 -5.93 -25.87 -2.48
CA GLY A 151 -7.38 -25.72 -2.57
C GLY A 151 -7.82 -24.26 -2.71
N ALA A 152 -7.19 -23.35 -1.97
CA ALA A 152 -7.44 -21.92 -2.06
C ALA A 152 -7.04 -21.35 -3.44
N ILE A 153 -5.84 -21.69 -3.94
CA ILE A 153 -5.36 -21.28 -5.27
C ILE A 153 -6.27 -21.81 -6.38
N GLN A 154 -6.71 -23.08 -6.30
CA GLN A 154 -7.59 -23.68 -7.31
C GLN A 154 -9.04 -23.21 -7.20
N GLY A 155 -9.46 -22.77 -6.04
CA GLY A 155 -10.79 -22.23 -5.79
C GLY A 155 -10.98 -20.82 -6.35
N ASP A 156 -9.90 -20.10 -6.56
CA ASP A 156 -9.92 -18.73 -7.06
C ASP A 156 -9.99 -18.69 -8.59
N ALA A 157 -10.89 -17.87 -9.13
CA ALA A 157 -11.15 -17.78 -10.57
C ALA A 157 -9.92 -17.30 -11.37
N ALA A 158 -9.16 -16.36 -10.82
CA ALA A 158 -8.00 -15.77 -11.47
C ALA A 158 -6.74 -16.64 -11.39
N THR A 159 -6.69 -17.59 -10.44
CA THR A 159 -5.50 -18.42 -10.22
C THR A 159 -5.71 -19.91 -10.50
N ARG A 160 -6.94 -20.39 -10.67
CA ARG A 160 -7.27 -21.81 -10.88
C ARG A 160 -6.56 -22.46 -12.08
N HIS A 161 -6.22 -21.67 -13.08
CA HIS A 161 -5.57 -22.14 -14.31
C HIS A 161 -4.06 -22.03 -14.28
N THR A 162 -3.48 -21.53 -13.17
CA THR A 162 -2.03 -21.47 -13.02
C THR A 162 -1.43 -22.85 -12.86
N ASN A 163 -0.18 -23.00 -13.30
CA ASN A 163 0.61 -24.19 -13.04
C ASN A 163 1.36 -24.13 -11.70
N VAL A 164 0.83 -23.35 -10.74
CA VAL A 164 1.46 -23.19 -9.43
C VAL A 164 0.99 -24.28 -8.48
N ARG A 165 1.93 -24.84 -7.71
CA ARG A 165 1.68 -25.84 -6.68
C ARG A 165 2.34 -25.43 -5.38
N ALA A 166 1.62 -25.64 -4.29
CA ALA A 166 2.11 -25.46 -2.93
C ALA A 166 2.60 -26.78 -2.35
N THR A 167 3.75 -26.75 -1.72
CA THR A 167 4.27 -27.79 -0.82
C THR A 167 4.58 -27.14 0.51
N ALA A 168 4.44 -27.88 1.61
CA ALA A 168 4.71 -27.38 2.95
C ALA A 168 5.77 -28.24 3.65
N SER A 169 6.61 -27.59 4.44
CA SER A 169 7.59 -28.23 5.31
C SER A 169 7.86 -27.33 6.52
N ALA A 170 7.60 -27.83 7.73
CA ALA A 170 7.78 -27.13 9.00
C ALA A 170 7.12 -25.72 9.00
N ASP A 171 5.84 -25.67 8.60
CA ASP A 171 5.02 -24.45 8.51
C ASP A 171 5.47 -23.41 7.46
N THR A 172 6.53 -23.68 6.69
CA THR A 172 6.94 -22.91 5.50
C THR A 172 6.27 -23.49 4.26
N VAL A 173 5.52 -22.67 3.54
CA VAL A 173 4.92 -23.06 2.26
C VAL A 173 5.81 -22.60 1.12
N THR A 174 6.15 -23.53 0.22
CA THR A 174 6.86 -23.23 -1.01
C THR A 174 5.88 -23.26 -2.18
N LEU A 175 5.68 -22.14 -2.84
CA LEU A 175 4.92 -22.02 -4.08
C LEU A 175 5.87 -22.16 -5.26
N SER A 176 5.63 -23.14 -6.11
CA SER A 176 6.50 -23.45 -7.25
C SER A 176 5.69 -23.65 -8.52
N GLY A 177 6.29 -23.35 -9.68
CA GLY A 177 5.65 -23.47 -10.99
C GLY A 177 5.78 -22.23 -11.84
N ALA A 178 4.76 -21.93 -12.64
CA ALA A 178 4.74 -20.76 -13.51
C ALA A 178 3.41 -20.01 -13.40
N ALA A 179 3.51 -18.69 -13.46
CA ALA A 179 2.40 -17.74 -13.59
C ALA A 179 2.54 -16.99 -14.92
N ASP A 180 1.43 -16.60 -15.51
CA ASP A 180 1.41 -15.90 -16.80
C ASP A 180 1.81 -14.42 -16.66
N SER A 181 1.63 -13.86 -15.46
CA SER A 181 1.96 -12.47 -15.16
C SER A 181 2.47 -12.28 -13.73
N TYR A 182 3.10 -11.12 -13.48
CA TYR A 182 3.50 -10.70 -12.14
C TYR A 182 2.28 -10.57 -11.21
N ALA A 183 1.19 -9.96 -11.70
CA ALA A 183 -0.05 -9.81 -10.94
C ALA A 183 -0.62 -11.16 -10.48
N GLN A 184 -0.59 -12.17 -11.34
CA GLN A 184 -1.03 -13.51 -11.00
C GLN A 184 -0.13 -14.17 -9.95
N ARG A 185 1.20 -13.99 -10.05
CA ARG A 185 2.14 -14.47 -9.03
C ARG A 185 1.89 -13.85 -7.66
N GLU A 186 1.67 -12.53 -7.62
CA GLU A 186 1.39 -11.81 -6.37
C GLU A 186 0.04 -12.24 -5.79
N LEU A 187 -0.98 -12.42 -6.62
CA LEU A 187 -2.29 -12.91 -6.15
C LEU A 187 -2.19 -14.32 -5.54
N VAL A 188 -1.43 -15.23 -6.16
CA VAL A 188 -1.17 -16.57 -5.59
C VAL A 188 -0.46 -16.48 -4.24
N ALA A 189 0.51 -15.56 -4.09
CA ALA A 189 1.19 -15.35 -2.83
C ALA A 189 0.26 -14.75 -1.75
N ASP A 190 -0.59 -13.82 -2.14
CA ASP A 190 -1.58 -13.20 -1.26
C ASP A 190 -2.59 -14.24 -0.76
N ILE A 191 -3.20 -15.02 -1.65
CA ILE A 191 -4.10 -16.14 -1.30
C ILE A 191 -3.44 -17.09 -0.30
N ALA A 192 -2.20 -17.48 -0.55
CA ALA A 192 -1.48 -18.40 0.34
C ALA A 192 -1.20 -17.78 1.72
N SER A 193 -0.99 -16.46 1.80
CA SER A 193 -0.70 -15.76 3.06
C SER A 193 -1.89 -15.73 4.02
N HIS A 194 -3.11 -15.83 3.49
CA HIS A 194 -4.36 -15.85 4.27
C HIS A 194 -4.72 -17.26 4.76
N VAL A 195 -4.05 -18.31 4.28
CA VAL A 195 -4.32 -19.68 4.75
C VAL A 195 -3.77 -19.87 6.16
N ARG A 196 -4.66 -20.15 7.12
CA ARG A 196 -4.30 -20.36 8.52
C ARG A 196 -3.27 -21.47 8.69
N GLY A 197 -2.16 -21.18 9.36
CA GLY A 197 -1.06 -22.09 9.59
C GLY A 197 0.17 -21.83 8.73
N VAL A 198 0.05 -21.01 7.68
CA VAL A 198 1.21 -20.54 6.91
C VAL A 198 1.98 -19.52 7.74
N ARG A 199 3.21 -19.87 8.13
CA ARG A 199 4.09 -18.99 8.91
C ARG A 199 5.12 -18.27 8.04
N ASP A 200 5.52 -18.92 6.97
CA ASP A 200 6.48 -18.37 6.00
C ASP A 200 6.15 -18.85 4.59
N LEU A 201 6.51 -18.03 3.60
CA LEU A 201 6.20 -18.27 2.20
C LEU A 201 7.44 -18.10 1.33
N LYS A 202 7.80 -19.18 0.60
CA LYS A 202 8.86 -19.17 -0.40
C LYS A 202 8.27 -19.15 -1.81
N LEU A 203 8.59 -18.13 -2.58
CA LEU A 203 8.12 -17.96 -3.95
C LEU A 203 9.16 -18.48 -4.95
N ALA A 204 8.91 -19.66 -5.49
CA ALA A 204 9.68 -20.26 -6.59
C ALA A 204 8.84 -20.29 -7.89
N ILE A 205 8.01 -19.26 -8.09
CA ILE A 205 7.13 -19.11 -9.25
C ILE A 205 7.88 -18.33 -10.32
N ALA A 206 8.07 -18.95 -11.49
CA ALA A 206 8.57 -18.25 -12.68
C ALA A 206 7.43 -17.45 -13.34
N ILE A 207 7.76 -16.27 -13.87
CA ILE A 207 6.85 -15.55 -14.74
C ILE A 207 7.18 -15.96 -16.17
N ALA A 208 6.23 -16.58 -16.84
CA ALA A 208 6.37 -17.09 -18.21
C ALA A 208 5.32 -16.43 -19.11
N PRO A 209 5.53 -15.17 -19.54
CA PRO A 209 4.60 -14.49 -20.44
C PRO A 209 4.53 -15.22 -21.77
N ALA A 210 3.38 -15.17 -22.42
CA ALA A 210 3.13 -15.83 -23.72
C ALA A 210 4.11 -15.36 -24.82
N ALA A 211 4.63 -14.13 -24.74
CA ALA A 211 5.68 -13.60 -25.61
C ALA A 211 6.64 -12.70 -24.82
N PRO A 212 7.97 -12.93 -24.87
CA PRO A 212 8.93 -12.02 -24.26
C PRO A 212 8.95 -10.69 -25.03
N ARG A 213 8.97 -9.57 -24.30
CA ARG A 213 9.07 -8.22 -24.86
C ARG A 213 10.54 -7.84 -25.08
N ALA A 214 10.80 -6.99 -26.08
CA ALA A 214 12.11 -6.40 -26.27
C ALA A 214 12.42 -5.35 -25.20
N ASP A 215 13.70 -5.15 -24.85
CA ASP A 215 14.12 -4.19 -23.80
C ASP A 215 13.55 -2.78 -24.02
N GLY A 216 13.47 -2.31 -25.27
CA GLY A 216 12.90 -1.01 -25.62
C GLY A 216 11.39 -0.92 -25.37
N GLU A 217 10.66 -2.01 -25.58
CA GLU A 217 9.23 -2.09 -25.27
C GLU A 217 9.00 -2.12 -23.75
N ILE A 218 9.79 -2.92 -23.03
CA ILE A 218 9.77 -2.95 -21.57
C ILE A 218 10.03 -1.55 -20.98
N ALA A 219 11.09 -0.86 -21.49
CA ALA A 219 11.42 0.49 -21.03
C ALA A 219 10.28 1.48 -21.25
N THR A 220 9.59 1.39 -22.39
CA THR A 220 8.46 2.25 -22.73
C THR A 220 7.27 1.98 -21.80
N HIS A 221 6.89 0.70 -21.62
CA HIS A 221 5.78 0.33 -20.74
C HIS A 221 6.05 0.72 -19.28
N VAL A 222 7.23 0.36 -18.76
CA VAL A 222 7.62 0.70 -17.38
C VAL A 222 7.60 2.22 -17.15
N THR A 223 8.13 2.99 -18.11
CA THR A 223 8.11 4.46 -18.01
C THR A 223 6.69 5.01 -18.00
N SER A 224 5.79 4.47 -18.83
CA SER A 224 4.38 4.84 -18.86
C SER A 224 3.69 4.51 -17.52
N ASP A 225 3.86 3.28 -17.03
CA ASP A 225 3.23 2.81 -15.79
C ASP A 225 3.68 3.66 -14.58
N LEU A 226 4.98 3.98 -14.49
CA LEU A 226 5.52 4.86 -13.44
C LEU A 226 4.98 6.30 -13.50
N LEU A 227 4.67 6.82 -14.70
CA LEU A 227 4.07 8.15 -14.89
C LEU A 227 2.57 8.16 -14.56
N GLU A 228 1.91 7.05 -14.78
CA GLU A 228 0.48 6.89 -14.61
C GLU A 228 0.08 6.48 -13.18
N ASP A 229 1.00 5.92 -12.39
CA ASP A 229 0.72 5.57 -10.99
C ASP A 229 0.65 6.82 -10.11
N ALA A 230 -0.54 7.10 -9.59
CA ALA A 230 -0.80 8.24 -8.71
C ALA A 230 -0.01 8.21 -7.38
N ARG A 231 0.55 7.06 -7.00
CA ARG A 231 1.38 6.92 -5.80
C ARG A 231 2.81 7.43 -6.00
N LEU A 232 3.26 7.58 -7.25
CA LEU A 232 4.65 7.82 -7.62
C LEU A 232 4.88 9.23 -8.14
N ASP A 233 6.14 9.67 -8.02
CA ASP A 233 6.68 10.83 -8.71
C ASP A 233 7.42 10.36 -9.97
N GLY A 234 6.69 9.77 -10.92
CA GLY A 234 7.21 9.06 -12.08
C GLY A 234 8.37 9.74 -12.83
N PRO A 235 8.32 11.07 -13.10
CA PRO A 235 9.40 11.76 -13.82
C PRO A 235 10.77 11.74 -13.13
N ARG A 236 10.84 11.33 -11.87
CA ARG A 236 12.07 11.28 -11.07
C ARG A 236 12.69 9.91 -10.97
N ILE A 237 12.05 8.94 -11.57
CA ILE A 237 12.53 7.57 -11.63
C ILE A 237 13.09 7.33 -13.02
N THR A 238 14.37 7.03 -13.09
CA THR A 238 15.05 6.68 -14.34
C THR A 238 15.00 5.18 -14.51
N VAL A 239 14.61 4.74 -15.70
CA VAL A 239 14.47 3.34 -16.10
C VAL A 239 15.61 2.97 -17.06
N ALA A 240 16.33 1.91 -16.74
CA ALA A 240 17.27 1.27 -17.65
C ALA A 240 16.92 -0.22 -17.77
N VAL A 241 16.95 -0.78 -19.00
CA VAL A 241 16.58 -2.17 -19.26
C VAL A 241 17.71 -2.88 -19.99
N HIS A 242 18.09 -4.06 -19.50
CA HIS A 242 19.10 -4.91 -20.12
C HIS A 242 18.71 -6.39 -19.99
N GLY A 243 18.45 -7.05 -21.11
CA GLY A 243 18.09 -8.48 -21.15
C GLY A 243 16.83 -8.77 -20.32
N GLY A 244 15.84 -7.86 -20.34
CA GLY A 244 14.62 -7.96 -19.54
C GLY A 244 14.77 -7.60 -18.06
N VAL A 245 15.99 -7.28 -17.58
CA VAL A 245 16.23 -6.79 -16.22
C VAL A 245 16.05 -5.27 -16.18
N VAL A 246 15.16 -4.79 -15.33
CA VAL A 246 14.91 -3.35 -15.15
C VAL A 246 15.68 -2.84 -13.93
N SER A 247 16.50 -1.80 -14.16
CA SER A 247 17.18 -1.07 -13.09
C SER A 247 16.51 0.29 -12.89
N LEU A 248 16.01 0.54 -11.69
CA LEU A 248 15.36 1.80 -11.30
C LEU A 248 16.32 2.64 -10.47
N SER A 249 16.45 3.92 -10.80
CA SER A 249 17.27 4.87 -10.04
C SER A 249 16.57 6.21 -9.89
N GLY A 250 16.95 6.98 -8.86
CA GLY A 250 16.35 8.27 -8.57
C GLY A 250 15.94 8.43 -7.12
N VAL A 251 14.85 9.17 -6.87
CA VAL A 251 14.38 9.51 -5.52
C VAL A 251 12.89 9.23 -5.40
N VAL A 252 12.52 8.56 -4.32
CA VAL A 252 11.14 8.29 -3.90
C VAL A 252 10.92 8.78 -2.46
N GLY A 253 9.67 9.03 -2.09
CA GLY A 253 9.34 9.60 -0.77
C GLY A 253 9.25 8.57 0.35
N SER A 254 9.05 7.28 0.03
CA SER A 254 8.83 6.22 1.02
C SER A 254 9.25 4.83 0.53
N LEU A 255 9.30 3.89 1.48
CA LEU A 255 9.49 2.46 1.18
C LEU A 255 8.37 1.92 0.29
N ALA A 256 7.11 2.29 0.57
CA ALA A 256 5.96 1.87 -0.24
C ALA A 256 6.05 2.37 -1.69
N GLN A 257 6.52 3.61 -1.90
CA GLN A 257 6.75 4.12 -3.27
C GLN A 257 7.85 3.33 -4.00
N ARG A 258 8.92 2.94 -3.31
CA ARG A 258 9.96 2.09 -3.90
C ARG A 258 9.42 0.72 -4.30
N GLU A 259 8.58 0.11 -3.46
CA GLU A 259 7.91 -1.15 -3.77
C GLU A 259 6.91 -1.01 -4.91
N ALA A 260 6.11 0.08 -4.93
CA ALA A 260 5.19 0.36 -6.02
C ALA A 260 5.93 0.48 -7.36
N ALA A 261 7.02 1.25 -7.41
CA ALA A 261 7.83 1.40 -8.62
C ALA A 261 8.42 0.06 -9.11
N ALA A 262 8.87 -0.80 -8.18
CA ALA A 262 9.33 -2.14 -8.53
C ALA A 262 8.18 -3.02 -9.06
N GLY A 263 7.00 -2.92 -8.46
CA GLY A 263 5.80 -3.61 -8.92
C GLY A 263 5.37 -3.19 -10.33
N ASP A 264 5.39 -1.87 -10.62
CA ASP A 264 5.09 -1.34 -11.97
C ASP A 264 6.08 -1.86 -13.01
N ALA A 265 7.37 -1.85 -12.67
CA ALA A 265 8.38 -2.40 -13.56
C ALA A 265 8.16 -3.89 -13.87
N MET A 266 7.72 -4.68 -12.89
CA MET A 266 7.37 -6.08 -13.11
C MET A 266 6.10 -6.24 -13.97
N ARG A 267 5.08 -5.38 -13.77
CA ARG A 267 3.87 -5.37 -14.63
C ARG A 267 4.19 -4.95 -16.06
N GLY A 268 5.09 -3.98 -16.22
CA GLY A 268 5.59 -3.53 -17.54
C GLY A 268 6.35 -4.59 -18.34
N GLY A 269 6.60 -5.76 -17.75
CA GLY A 269 7.17 -6.93 -18.42
C GLY A 269 8.63 -7.23 -18.04
N ALA A 270 9.14 -6.64 -16.96
CA ALA A 270 10.46 -7.00 -16.46
C ALA A 270 10.52 -8.48 -16.02
N THR A 271 11.63 -9.14 -16.28
CA THR A 271 11.91 -10.48 -15.73
C THR A 271 12.43 -10.40 -14.29
N SER A 272 13.12 -9.31 -13.97
CA SER A 272 13.54 -8.95 -12.62
C SER A 272 13.75 -7.43 -12.52
N VAL A 273 13.72 -6.90 -11.29
CA VAL A 273 13.86 -5.46 -11.01
C VAL A 273 14.93 -5.24 -9.96
N ASP A 274 15.85 -4.33 -10.24
CA ASP A 274 16.78 -3.77 -9.26
C ASP A 274 16.36 -2.34 -8.93
N ALA A 275 15.80 -2.15 -7.73
CA ALA A 275 15.35 -0.86 -7.20
C ALA A 275 16.30 -0.32 -6.09
N ASN A 276 17.49 -0.89 -5.91
CA ASN A 276 18.41 -0.49 -4.84
C ASN A 276 18.98 0.92 -5.03
N ALA A 277 19.03 1.40 -6.27
CA ALA A 277 19.46 2.76 -6.58
C ALA A 277 18.34 3.82 -6.44
N LEU A 278 17.11 3.42 -6.05
CA LEU A 278 16.06 4.34 -5.61
C LEU A 278 16.32 4.77 -4.17
N ARG A 279 16.75 6.01 -4.00
CA ARG A 279 16.98 6.60 -2.69
C ARG A 279 15.66 7.09 -2.08
N ILE A 280 15.44 6.78 -0.81
CA ILE A 280 14.26 7.27 -0.08
C ILE A 280 14.60 8.61 0.55
N ASP A 281 13.92 9.67 0.09
CA ASP A 281 14.02 11.01 0.63
C ASP A 281 12.71 11.77 0.43
N TRP A 282 11.84 11.71 1.44
CA TRP A 282 10.52 12.35 1.38
C TRP A 282 10.61 13.87 1.19
N ARG A 283 11.67 14.53 1.70
CA ARG A 283 11.84 15.98 1.58
C ARG A 283 12.18 16.39 0.16
N GLU A 284 13.11 15.66 -0.46
CA GLU A 284 13.49 15.89 -1.83
C GLU A 284 12.32 15.59 -2.77
N SER A 285 11.61 14.48 -2.55
CA SER A 285 10.40 14.11 -3.28
C SER A 285 9.33 15.20 -3.15
N THR A 286 9.04 15.65 -1.93
CA THR A 286 8.07 16.72 -1.64
C THR A 286 8.44 18.06 -2.31
N ARG A 287 9.68 18.52 -2.16
CA ARG A 287 10.16 19.78 -2.78
C ARG A 287 10.00 19.75 -4.28
N ALA A 288 10.33 18.64 -4.86
CA ALA A 288 10.27 18.50 -6.30
C ALA A 288 8.84 18.43 -6.83
N ARG A 289 7.93 17.80 -6.11
CA ARG A 289 6.52 17.78 -6.44
C ARG A 289 5.95 19.19 -6.41
N ALA A 290 6.31 19.98 -5.40
CA ALA A 290 5.93 21.39 -5.31
C ALA A 290 6.48 22.26 -6.45
N MET A 291 7.62 21.88 -7.03
CA MET A 291 8.26 22.60 -8.15
C MET A 291 7.79 22.10 -9.52
N ALA A 292 7.45 20.84 -9.65
CA ALA A 292 7.02 20.22 -10.90
C ALA A 292 5.49 20.31 -11.02
N ARG A 293 4.98 21.44 -11.53
CA ARG A 293 3.59 21.52 -11.96
C ARG A 293 3.42 20.64 -13.19
N GLN A 294 2.97 19.41 -12.99
CA GLN A 294 2.53 18.60 -14.12
C GLN A 294 1.13 19.08 -14.54
N PRO A 295 0.91 19.34 -15.83
CA PRO A 295 -0.45 19.53 -16.32
C PRO A 295 -1.25 18.23 -16.02
N LEU A 296 -2.51 18.40 -15.66
CA LEU A 296 -3.41 17.24 -15.52
C LEU A 296 -3.42 16.48 -16.85
N PRO A 297 -3.35 15.15 -16.82
CA PRO A 297 -3.55 14.34 -18.03
C PRO A 297 -4.91 14.65 -18.64
N ALA A 298 -5.02 14.61 -19.97
CA ALA A 298 -6.29 14.75 -20.66
C ALA A 298 -7.18 13.53 -20.36
N ASP A 299 -8.51 13.70 -20.41
CA ASP A 299 -9.46 12.63 -20.11
C ASP A 299 -9.23 11.38 -20.97
N GLU A 300 -8.79 11.55 -22.23
CA GLU A 300 -8.46 10.42 -23.11
C GLU A 300 -7.23 9.63 -22.61
N GLN A 301 -6.23 10.33 -22.04
CA GLN A 301 -5.04 9.69 -21.46
C GLN A 301 -5.42 8.94 -20.17
N ILE A 302 -6.23 9.55 -19.31
CA ILE A 302 -6.76 8.91 -18.10
C ILE A 302 -7.56 7.67 -18.48
N SER A 303 -8.47 7.77 -19.46
CA SER A 303 -9.29 6.64 -19.93
C SER A 303 -8.44 5.48 -20.44
N ALA A 304 -7.39 5.77 -21.23
CA ALA A 304 -6.47 4.76 -21.74
C ALA A 304 -5.68 4.10 -20.61
N ALA A 305 -5.19 4.88 -19.64
CA ALA A 305 -4.43 4.38 -18.50
C ALA A 305 -5.30 3.50 -17.57
N VAL A 306 -6.52 3.95 -17.26
CA VAL A 306 -7.49 3.16 -16.47
C VAL A 306 -7.82 1.85 -17.18
N THR A 307 -8.17 1.90 -18.48
CA THR A 307 -8.50 0.69 -19.24
C THR A 307 -7.36 -0.32 -19.23
N ARG A 308 -6.11 0.15 -19.31
CA ARG A 308 -4.91 -0.72 -19.24
C ARG A 308 -4.75 -1.29 -17.83
N ALA A 309 -4.86 -0.47 -16.79
CA ALA A 309 -4.76 -0.94 -15.40
C ALA A 309 -5.77 -2.04 -15.09
N LEU A 310 -7.03 -1.87 -15.54
CA LEU A 310 -8.07 -2.88 -15.40
C LEU A 310 -7.77 -4.17 -16.16
N ALA A 311 -7.21 -4.07 -17.38
CA ALA A 311 -6.85 -5.24 -18.19
C ALA A 311 -5.66 -6.02 -17.62
N ASP A 312 -4.77 -5.36 -16.89
CA ASP A 312 -3.58 -5.95 -16.28
C ASP A 312 -3.87 -6.60 -14.92
N ASP A 313 -4.99 -6.26 -14.26
CA ASP A 313 -5.38 -6.89 -12.99
C ASP A 313 -6.18 -8.18 -13.24
N VAL A 314 -5.57 -9.30 -12.92
CA VAL A 314 -6.20 -10.64 -13.06
C VAL A 314 -7.47 -10.83 -12.22
N ARG A 315 -7.70 -9.98 -11.21
CA ARG A 315 -8.91 -10.01 -10.37
C ARG A 315 -10.12 -9.41 -11.06
N VAL A 316 -9.90 -8.45 -11.96
CA VAL A 316 -10.99 -7.82 -12.75
C VAL A 316 -11.62 -8.83 -13.71
N GLY A 317 -10.83 -9.81 -14.18
CA GLY A 317 -11.32 -10.89 -15.02
C GLY A 317 -11.29 -10.56 -16.52
N VAL A 318 -11.99 -11.39 -17.30
CA VAL A 318 -11.95 -11.31 -18.77
C VAL A 318 -12.84 -10.19 -19.31
N GLU A 319 -13.95 -9.90 -18.64
CA GLU A 319 -14.87 -8.82 -19.00
C GLU A 319 -14.46 -7.54 -18.27
N VAL A 320 -13.60 -6.74 -18.92
CA VAL A 320 -13.15 -5.47 -18.38
C VAL A 320 -14.29 -4.46 -18.43
N PRO A 321 -14.62 -3.76 -17.32
CA PRO A 321 -15.61 -2.71 -17.30
C PRO A 321 -15.33 -1.59 -18.31
N LEU A 322 -16.38 -0.99 -18.86
CA LEU A 322 -16.28 0.17 -19.75
C LEU A 322 -15.87 1.39 -18.93
N VAL A 323 -14.88 2.12 -19.44
CA VAL A 323 -14.32 3.31 -18.82
C VAL A 323 -14.75 4.54 -19.59
N ARG A 324 -15.37 5.51 -18.90
CA ARG A 324 -15.63 6.85 -19.40
C ARG A 324 -15.03 7.87 -18.44
N VAL A 325 -14.43 8.91 -18.99
CA VAL A 325 -13.80 9.98 -18.19
C VAL A 325 -14.32 11.33 -18.61
N GLU A 326 -14.71 12.17 -17.64
CA GLU A 326 -15.12 13.54 -17.86
C GLU A 326 -14.55 14.44 -16.72
N GLY A 327 -13.63 15.33 -17.05
CA GLY A 327 -12.98 16.22 -16.07
C GLY A 327 -12.28 15.47 -14.95
N GLY A 328 -11.62 14.34 -15.26
CA GLY A 328 -10.95 13.48 -14.30
C GLY A 328 -11.89 12.58 -13.46
N VAL A 329 -13.20 12.66 -13.65
CA VAL A 329 -14.17 11.74 -13.05
C VAL A 329 -14.28 10.51 -13.92
N VAL A 330 -13.95 9.34 -13.37
CA VAL A 330 -14.02 8.05 -14.06
C VAL A 330 -15.35 7.39 -13.73
N THR A 331 -16.16 7.08 -14.74
CA THR A 331 -17.34 6.22 -14.60
C THR A 331 -17.00 4.83 -15.09
N LEU A 332 -17.10 3.84 -14.20
CA LEU A 332 -16.99 2.42 -14.53
C LEU A 332 -18.38 1.83 -14.71
N SER A 333 -18.58 1.11 -15.81
CA SER A 333 -19.89 0.50 -16.11
C SER A 333 -19.71 -0.84 -16.80
N GLY A 334 -20.72 -1.70 -16.71
CA GLY A 334 -20.70 -3.03 -17.30
C GLY A 334 -20.95 -4.12 -16.26
N LYS A 335 -20.45 -5.32 -16.53
CA LYS A 335 -20.69 -6.50 -15.70
C LYS A 335 -19.37 -7.12 -15.26
N VAL A 336 -19.35 -7.61 -14.03
CA VAL A 336 -18.26 -8.41 -13.48
C VAL A 336 -18.81 -9.68 -12.82
N GLU A 337 -17.94 -10.68 -12.64
CA GLU A 337 -18.38 -11.99 -12.15
C GLU A 337 -18.65 -12.02 -10.64
N ASP A 338 -17.99 -11.17 -9.85
CA ASP A 338 -18.13 -11.10 -8.40
C ASP A 338 -17.78 -9.71 -7.86
N PHE A 339 -18.03 -9.50 -6.57
CA PHE A 339 -17.71 -8.24 -5.88
C PHE A 339 -16.22 -7.91 -5.90
N ARG A 340 -15.36 -8.92 -5.74
CA ARG A 340 -13.90 -8.73 -5.74
C ARG A 340 -13.42 -8.10 -7.05
N ALA A 341 -13.96 -8.55 -8.17
CA ALA A 341 -13.65 -7.99 -9.49
C ALA A 341 -14.07 -6.51 -9.59
N GLY A 342 -15.27 -6.16 -9.12
CA GLY A 342 -15.75 -4.78 -9.07
C GLY A 342 -14.88 -3.89 -8.19
N ARG A 343 -14.55 -4.35 -6.98
CA ARG A 343 -13.68 -3.61 -6.05
C ARG A 343 -12.25 -3.44 -6.61
N ALA A 344 -11.71 -4.48 -7.26
CA ALA A 344 -10.42 -4.39 -7.93
C ALA A 344 -10.44 -3.31 -9.01
N ALA A 345 -11.49 -3.29 -9.85
CA ALA A 345 -11.64 -2.28 -10.90
C ALA A 345 -11.71 -0.85 -10.34
N VAL A 346 -12.49 -0.61 -9.28
CA VAL A 346 -12.58 0.70 -8.61
C VAL A 346 -11.23 1.10 -8.01
N ARG A 347 -10.55 0.17 -7.35
CA ARG A 347 -9.24 0.43 -6.74
C ARG A 347 -8.19 0.78 -7.79
N ASP A 348 -8.13 0.03 -8.88
CA ASP A 348 -7.14 0.25 -9.94
C ASP A 348 -7.39 1.58 -10.67
N ALA A 349 -8.66 1.90 -10.97
CA ALA A 349 -9.01 3.20 -11.51
C ALA A 349 -8.56 4.36 -10.59
N ARG A 350 -8.73 4.17 -9.28
CA ARG A 350 -8.30 5.16 -8.28
C ARG A 350 -6.78 5.37 -8.24
N LEU A 351 -5.98 4.40 -8.62
CA LEU A 351 -4.52 4.49 -8.62
C LEU A 351 -3.96 5.20 -9.85
N VAL A 352 -4.78 5.55 -10.83
CA VAL A 352 -4.33 6.24 -12.05
C VAL A 352 -4.22 7.76 -11.81
N SER A 353 -3.10 8.34 -12.24
CA SER A 353 -2.85 9.77 -12.19
C SER A 353 -3.92 10.56 -12.95
N GLY A 354 -4.42 11.64 -12.33
CA GLY A 354 -5.46 12.51 -12.90
C GLY A 354 -6.88 12.09 -12.55
N VAL A 355 -7.10 10.91 -11.98
CA VAL A 355 -8.42 10.48 -11.51
C VAL A 355 -8.78 11.22 -10.22
N SER A 356 -9.85 12.01 -10.28
CA SER A 356 -10.36 12.78 -9.15
C SER A 356 -11.43 12.02 -8.36
N ARG A 357 -12.25 11.23 -9.05
CA ARG A 357 -13.31 10.42 -8.47
C ARG A 357 -13.61 9.23 -9.36
N VAL A 358 -14.07 8.15 -8.77
CA VAL A 358 -14.59 6.97 -9.49
C VAL A 358 -16.06 6.78 -9.13
N ASP A 359 -16.91 6.88 -10.13
CA ASP A 359 -18.33 6.58 -10.04
C ASP A 359 -18.54 5.13 -10.50
N ASP A 360 -18.89 4.27 -9.56
CA ASP A 360 -19.10 2.84 -9.80
C ASP A 360 -20.56 2.58 -10.16
N THR A 361 -20.78 2.10 -11.38
CA THR A 361 -22.08 1.63 -11.91
C THR A 361 -21.97 0.19 -12.43
N ILE A 362 -20.94 -0.55 -11.96
CA ILE A 362 -20.73 -1.95 -12.31
C ILE A 362 -21.87 -2.79 -11.71
N THR A 363 -22.37 -3.74 -12.49
CA THR A 363 -23.30 -4.76 -12.00
C THR A 363 -22.58 -6.09 -11.81
N VAL A 364 -22.81 -6.74 -10.68
CA VAL A 364 -22.25 -8.05 -10.39
C VAL A 364 -23.23 -9.13 -10.88
N GLU A 365 -22.78 -9.98 -11.81
CA GLU A 365 -23.54 -11.14 -12.28
C GLU A 365 -22.75 -12.43 -12.01
N ALA A 366 -23.31 -13.32 -11.18
CA ALA A 366 -22.67 -14.58 -10.83
C ALA A 366 -22.23 -15.38 -12.06
N ALA A 367 -20.94 -15.61 -12.19
CA ALA A 367 -20.47 -16.72 -13.01
C ALA A 367 -21.00 -18.02 -12.38
N LYS A 368 -21.58 -18.91 -13.18
CA LYS A 368 -22.14 -20.21 -12.72
C LYS A 368 -21.08 -21.19 -12.15
N SER A 369 -19.94 -20.70 -11.70
CA SER A 369 -18.73 -21.51 -11.49
C SER A 369 -18.55 -22.06 -10.08
N GLN A 370 -19.16 -21.44 -9.04
CA GLN A 370 -18.99 -21.90 -7.66
C GLN A 370 -20.32 -22.29 -7.01
N SER A 371 -20.30 -23.34 -6.20
CA SER A 371 -21.48 -23.72 -5.41
C SER A 371 -21.56 -22.89 -4.13
N ASP A 372 -22.80 -22.62 -3.66
CA ASP A 372 -23.05 -21.94 -2.39
C ASP A 372 -22.28 -22.56 -1.23
N VAL A 373 -22.12 -23.89 -1.22
CA VAL A 373 -21.33 -24.62 -0.20
C VAL A 373 -19.85 -24.26 -0.26
N THR A 374 -19.31 -24.07 -1.47
CA THR A 374 -17.90 -23.68 -1.65
C THR A 374 -17.67 -22.25 -1.18
N ILE A 375 -18.53 -21.33 -1.60
CA ILE A 375 -18.50 -19.92 -1.20
C ILE A 375 -18.61 -19.81 0.33
N GLN A 376 -19.61 -20.47 0.94
CA GLN A 376 -19.80 -20.48 2.38
C GLN A 376 -18.57 -20.97 3.15
N LYS A 377 -17.90 -22.00 2.63
CA LYS A 377 -16.68 -22.56 3.23
C LYS A 377 -15.51 -21.58 3.15
N GLN A 378 -15.36 -20.88 2.03
CA GLN A 378 -14.32 -19.87 1.83
C GLN A 378 -14.57 -18.64 2.71
N VAL A 379 -15.81 -18.18 2.79
CA VAL A 379 -16.23 -17.09 3.69
C VAL A 379 -15.92 -17.42 5.15
N LEU A 380 -16.31 -18.61 5.60
CA LEU A 380 -16.01 -19.04 6.97
C LEU A 380 -14.49 -19.16 7.23
N ALA A 381 -13.73 -19.60 6.23
CA ALA A 381 -12.27 -19.69 6.35
C ALA A 381 -11.62 -18.30 6.44
N GLY A 382 -12.12 -17.31 5.68
CA GLY A 382 -11.70 -15.90 5.76
C GLY A 382 -12.00 -15.32 7.15
N ILE A 383 -13.26 -15.32 7.55
CA ILE A 383 -13.72 -14.77 8.84
C ILE A 383 -12.97 -15.38 10.04
N TYR A 384 -12.79 -16.71 10.06
CA TYR A 384 -12.06 -17.37 11.16
C TYR A 384 -10.53 -17.32 11.00
N GLY A 385 -10.04 -16.93 9.85
CA GLY A 385 -8.62 -16.69 9.57
C GLY A 385 -8.16 -15.30 9.99
N ASP A 386 -9.07 -14.33 9.99
CA ASP A 386 -8.77 -12.98 10.41
C ASP A 386 -8.78 -12.85 11.94
N VAL A 387 -7.82 -12.08 12.46
CA VAL A 387 -7.62 -11.86 13.89
C VAL A 387 -8.72 -11.00 14.47
N ALA A 388 -9.19 -10.02 13.71
CA ALA A 388 -10.27 -9.12 14.13
C ALA A 388 -11.59 -9.87 14.32
N ALA A 389 -11.77 -10.98 13.59
CA ALA A 389 -12.94 -11.84 13.69
C ALA A 389 -12.81 -12.92 14.79
N ALA A 390 -11.67 -13.05 15.47
CA ALA A 390 -11.45 -14.09 16.49
C ALA A 390 -12.44 -14.02 17.69
N ASP A 391 -12.97 -12.83 17.98
CA ASP A 391 -14.04 -12.62 18.99
C ASP A 391 -15.45 -12.84 18.43
N SER A 392 -15.58 -13.20 17.15
CA SER A 392 -16.86 -13.36 16.45
C SER A 392 -17.39 -14.80 16.45
N GLN A 393 -17.25 -15.52 17.58
CA GLN A 393 -17.74 -16.90 17.72
C GLN A 393 -19.24 -17.09 17.44
N ASP A 394 -19.99 -16.00 17.39
CA ASP A 394 -21.43 -15.99 17.13
C ASP A 394 -21.78 -15.65 15.67
N VAL A 395 -20.80 -15.43 14.78
CA VAL A 395 -21.09 -15.10 13.37
C VAL A 395 -21.55 -16.35 12.62
N ARG A 396 -22.74 -16.25 12.06
CA ARG A 396 -23.35 -17.29 11.22
C ARG A 396 -23.39 -16.81 9.78
N VAL A 397 -22.91 -17.67 8.89
CA VAL A 397 -22.88 -17.42 7.45
C VAL A 397 -23.86 -18.35 6.75
N THR A 398 -24.71 -17.79 5.93
CA THR A 398 -25.55 -18.56 5.00
C THR A 398 -25.33 -18.03 3.59
N THR A 399 -25.25 -18.92 2.62
CA THR A 399 -25.08 -18.57 1.21
C THR A 399 -26.21 -19.17 0.38
N THR A 400 -26.84 -18.34 -0.45
CA THR A 400 -27.94 -18.77 -1.35
C THR A 400 -27.81 -18.00 -2.66
N MET A 401 -27.66 -18.71 -3.78
CA MET A 401 -27.42 -18.12 -5.12
C MET A 401 -26.24 -17.13 -5.10
N ALA A 402 -25.13 -17.52 -4.47
CA ALA A 402 -23.93 -16.71 -4.29
C ALA A 402 -24.13 -15.40 -3.49
N LYS A 403 -25.32 -15.15 -2.93
CA LYS A 403 -25.55 -14.09 -1.94
C LYS A 403 -25.21 -14.60 -0.55
N VAL A 404 -24.34 -13.90 0.14
CA VAL A 404 -23.92 -14.20 1.53
C VAL A 404 -24.74 -13.35 2.50
N THR A 405 -25.34 -14.01 3.49
CA THR A 405 -25.99 -13.34 4.62
C THR A 405 -25.21 -13.60 5.89
N LEU A 406 -24.79 -12.54 6.56
CA LEU A 406 -24.06 -12.55 7.83
C LEU A 406 -25.02 -12.22 8.97
N ARG A 407 -25.08 -13.07 9.99
CA ARG A 407 -25.89 -12.87 11.19
C ARG A 407 -25.07 -13.17 12.44
N GLY A 408 -25.39 -12.46 13.52
CA GLY A 408 -24.74 -12.67 14.81
C GLY A 408 -24.35 -11.38 15.47
N THR A 409 -23.34 -11.43 16.33
CA THR A 409 -22.91 -10.27 17.11
C THR A 409 -21.39 -10.13 17.04
N VAL A 410 -20.93 -8.92 16.80
CA VAL A 410 -19.51 -8.52 16.80
C VAL A 410 -19.23 -7.51 17.89
N ALA A 411 -17.97 -7.32 18.26
CA ALA A 411 -17.61 -6.41 19.34
C ALA A 411 -17.74 -4.94 18.91
N THR A 412 -17.29 -4.59 17.71
CA THR A 412 -17.23 -3.20 17.23
C THR A 412 -17.82 -3.06 15.82
N ARG A 413 -18.12 -1.82 15.40
CA ARG A 413 -18.50 -1.51 14.00
C ARG A 413 -17.37 -1.82 13.04
N LYS A 414 -16.13 -1.65 13.50
CA LYS A 414 -14.95 -1.96 12.75
C LYS A 414 -14.86 -3.45 12.43
N ASP A 415 -15.13 -4.33 13.41
CA ASP A 415 -15.19 -5.78 13.18
C ASP A 415 -16.29 -6.13 12.17
N LYS A 416 -17.44 -5.43 12.26
CA LYS A 416 -18.52 -5.60 11.29
C LYS A 416 -18.07 -5.26 9.86
N ALA A 417 -17.34 -4.14 9.70
CA ALA A 417 -16.83 -3.70 8.40
C ALA A 417 -15.72 -4.63 7.87
N VAL A 418 -14.78 -5.06 8.73
CA VAL A 418 -13.72 -6.00 8.34
C VAL A 418 -14.31 -7.33 7.85
N ILE A 419 -15.30 -7.87 8.57
CA ILE A 419 -15.96 -9.11 8.16
C ILE A 419 -16.68 -8.95 6.82
N GLU A 420 -17.31 -7.80 6.56
CA GLU A 420 -17.93 -7.49 5.27
C GLU A 420 -16.89 -7.43 4.16
N ASP A 421 -15.78 -6.74 4.38
CA ASP A 421 -14.66 -6.66 3.45
C ASP A 421 -14.08 -8.05 3.14
N ASP A 422 -13.87 -8.89 4.16
CA ASP A 422 -13.39 -10.27 3.99
C ASP A 422 -14.33 -11.11 3.12
N VAL A 423 -15.64 -10.94 3.30
CA VAL A 423 -16.66 -11.66 2.53
C VAL A 423 -16.70 -11.18 1.08
N GLU A 424 -16.56 -9.89 0.85
CA GLU A 424 -16.55 -9.31 -0.49
C GLU A 424 -15.29 -9.68 -1.29
N GLU A 425 -14.18 -10.01 -0.63
CA GLU A 425 -12.95 -10.51 -1.27
C GLU A 425 -13.05 -12.01 -1.62
N VAL A 426 -14.11 -12.72 -1.19
CA VAL A 426 -14.29 -14.13 -1.53
C VAL A 426 -14.77 -14.29 -2.98
N PRO A 427 -14.05 -15.05 -3.81
CA PRO A 427 -14.43 -15.27 -5.20
C PRO A 427 -15.82 -15.86 -5.34
N GLY A 428 -16.62 -15.30 -6.25
CA GLY A 428 -17.96 -15.78 -6.56
C GLY A 428 -19.07 -15.20 -5.68
N VAL A 429 -18.76 -14.36 -4.69
CA VAL A 429 -19.77 -13.62 -3.92
C VAL A 429 -20.34 -12.50 -4.78
N VAL A 430 -21.68 -12.46 -4.92
CA VAL A 430 -22.37 -11.45 -5.77
C VAL A 430 -23.22 -10.47 -4.98
N ALA A 431 -23.52 -10.77 -3.73
CA ALA A 431 -24.20 -9.88 -2.80
C ALA A 431 -23.83 -10.23 -1.35
N VAL A 432 -23.69 -9.23 -0.52
CA VAL A 432 -23.53 -9.37 0.93
C VAL A 432 -24.69 -8.69 1.64
N ASP A 433 -25.30 -9.43 2.55
CA ASP A 433 -26.36 -8.94 3.44
C ASP A 433 -25.82 -8.99 4.88
N ASN A 434 -25.26 -7.87 5.34
CA ASN A 434 -24.61 -7.80 6.63
C ASN A 434 -25.59 -7.41 7.75
N GLU A 435 -26.27 -8.41 8.33
CA GLU A 435 -27.18 -8.28 9.46
C GLU A 435 -26.47 -8.40 10.83
N LEU A 436 -25.13 -8.29 10.89
CA LEU A 436 -24.39 -8.34 12.14
C LEU A 436 -24.78 -7.22 13.08
N GLN A 437 -25.03 -7.59 14.35
CA GLN A 437 -25.30 -6.64 15.42
C GLN A 437 -24.02 -6.34 16.18
N VAL A 438 -23.80 -5.08 16.53
CA VAL A 438 -22.63 -4.67 17.32
C VAL A 438 -22.97 -4.78 18.81
N ARG A 439 -22.14 -5.50 19.58
CA ARG A 439 -22.28 -5.58 21.05
C ARG A 439 -21.73 -4.32 21.67
N GLY A 440 -22.58 -3.58 22.31
CA GLY A 440 -22.14 -2.49 23.18
C GLY A 440 -22.34 -1.12 22.57
N ASN A 441 -22.12 -0.16 23.43
CA ASN A 441 -22.06 1.24 23.07
C ASN A 441 -20.73 1.34 22.32
N ASP A 442 -20.79 1.33 20.95
CA ASP A 442 -19.64 1.76 20.19
C ASP A 442 -19.13 3.02 20.86
N ALA A 443 -17.95 2.94 21.41
CA ALA A 443 -17.20 4.15 21.64
C ALA A 443 -17.07 4.72 20.24
N PHE A 444 -18.03 5.58 19.83
CA PHE A 444 -17.89 6.41 18.67
C PHE A 444 -16.46 6.91 18.70
N ILE A 445 -15.73 6.71 17.61
CA ILE A 445 -14.52 7.50 17.45
C ILE A 445 -15.03 8.92 17.63
N THR A 446 -14.73 9.53 18.78
CA THR A 446 -15.26 10.87 19.04
C THR A 446 -14.83 11.76 17.88
N PRO A 447 -15.63 12.77 17.48
CA PRO A 447 -15.21 13.69 16.41
C PRO A 447 -13.78 14.24 16.62
N VAL A 448 -13.39 14.41 17.88
CA VAL A 448 -12.05 14.85 18.26
C VAL A 448 -10.99 13.78 17.93
N ALA A 449 -11.25 12.52 18.25
CA ALA A 449 -10.33 11.43 17.97
C ALA A 449 -10.23 11.13 16.47
N LEU A 450 -11.36 11.19 15.75
CA LEU A 450 -11.40 11.02 14.29
C LEU A 450 -10.63 12.15 13.60
N ARG A 451 -10.92 13.41 13.91
CA ARG A 451 -10.19 14.56 13.38
C ARG A 451 -8.69 14.45 13.66
N ARG A 452 -8.30 14.06 14.88
CA ARG A 452 -6.89 13.83 15.24
C ARG A 452 -6.28 12.74 14.35
N GLY A 453 -6.94 11.60 14.20
CA GLY A 453 -6.47 10.48 13.38
C GLY A 453 -6.23 10.87 11.93
N VAL A 454 -7.19 11.59 11.33
CA VAL A 454 -7.06 12.12 9.95
C VAL A 454 -5.92 13.12 9.85
N THR A 455 -5.82 14.08 10.77
CA THR A 455 -4.74 15.09 10.74
C THR A 455 -3.36 14.45 10.87
N GLU A 456 -3.23 13.42 11.70
CA GLU A 456 -2.00 12.64 11.84
C GLU A 456 -1.69 11.83 10.58
N GLY A 457 -2.69 11.15 9.97
CA GLY A 457 -2.54 10.47 8.68
C GLY A 457 -1.94 11.40 7.63
N ILE A 458 -2.62 12.53 7.40
CA ILE A 458 -2.19 13.58 6.46
C ILE A 458 -0.76 14.06 6.76
N PHE A 459 -0.40 14.25 8.02
CA PHE A 459 0.94 14.66 8.39
C PHE A 459 2.00 13.62 8.00
N TRP A 460 1.70 12.32 8.21
CA TRP A 460 2.65 11.25 7.98
C TRP A 460 2.68 10.72 6.54
N ASP A 461 1.69 11.05 5.72
CA ASP A 461 1.64 10.59 4.33
C ASP A 461 2.73 11.29 3.47
N PRO A 462 3.68 10.53 2.90
CA PRO A 462 4.74 11.09 2.06
C PRO A 462 4.23 11.68 0.74
N ARG A 463 2.99 11.38 0.34
CA ARG A 463 2.34 11.96 -0.84
C ARG A 463 1.94 13.41 -0.63
N ILE A 464 1.74 13.85 0.61
CA ILE A 464 1.29 15.21 0.96
C ILE A 464 2.50 16.09 1.25
N ALA A 465 2.69 17.12 0.44
CA ALA A 465 3.84 18.02 0.53
C ALA A 465 3.82 18.89 1.78
N SER A 466 2.66 19.50 2.08
CA SER A 466 2.45 20.31 3.28
C SER A 466 1.07 20.00 3.86
N PRO A 467 0.98 19.55 5.11
CA PRO A 467 -0.29 19.30 5.77
C PRO A 467 -1.00 20.58 6.22
N ASP A 468 -0.28 21.69 6.43
CA ASP A 468 -0.80 22.92 7.03
C ASP A 468 -1.99 23.56 6.27
N PRO A 469 -2.07 23.50 4.93
CA PRO A 469 -3.20 24.06 4.21
C PRO A 469 -4.47 23.21 4.28
N ILE A 470 -4.43 22.01 4.86
CA ILE A 470 -5.56 21.10 4.93
C ILE A 470 -6.21 21.21 6.32
N SER A 471 -7.48 21.59 6.33
CA SER A 471 -8.30 21.60 7.52
C SER A 471 -9.23 20.40 7.54
N VAL A 472 -9.31 19.74 8.70
CA VAL A 472 -10.12 18.56 8.92
C VAL A 472 -11.22 18.89 9.92
N ASP A 473 -12.47 18.63 9.58
CA ASP A 473 -13.61 18.65 10.48
C ASP A 473 -14.27 17.27 10.50
N ALA A 474 -14.81 16.87 11.65
CA ALA A 474 -15.43 15.57 11.84
C ALA A 474 -16.77 15.72 12.57
N SER A 475 -17.82 15.09 12.05
CA SER A 475 -19.17 15.08 12.64
C SER A 475 -19.32 14.03 13.74
N ALA A 476 -20.44 14.09 14.47
CA ALA A 476 -20.78 13.09 15.47
C ALA A 476 -21.20 11.74 14.83
N GLU A 477 -21.60 11.79 13.57
CA GLU A 477 -22.00 10.63 12.77
C GLU A 477 -20.78 9.88 12.20
N GLY A 478 -19.60 10.51 12.27
CA GLY A 478 -18.34 9.94 11.78
C GLY A 478 -17.95 10.44 10.37
N ASP A 479 -18.68 11.41 9.82
CA ASP A 479 -18.32 12.00 8.52
C ASP A 479 -17.16 12.97 8.67
N VAL A 480 -16.27 12.98 7.69
CA VAL A 480 -15.13 13.88 7.66
C VAL A 480 -15.26 14.88 6.51
N THR A 481 -15.09 16.16 6.81
CA THR A 481 -15.01 17.21 5.80
C THR A 481 -13.57 17.71 5.71
N LEU A 482 -12.97 17.56 4.53
CA LEU A 482 -11.64 18.07 4.21
C LEU A 482 -11.77 19.37 3.41
N THR A 483 -11.06 20.41 3.82
CA THR A 483 -11.03 21.71 3.13
C THR A 483 -9.60 22.25 3.07
N GLY A 484 -9.34 23.12 2.11
CA GLY A 484 -8.02 23.74 1.98
C GLY A 484 -7.49 23.75 0.56
N HIS A 485 -6.17 23.85 0.43
CA HIS A 485 -5.50 23.94 -0.88
C HIS A 485 -4.25 23.06 -0.88
N VAL A 486 -4.06 22.32 -1.96
CA VAL A 486 -2.87 21.47 -2.18
C VAL A 486 -2.28 21.72 -3.57
N GLY A 487 -1.10 21.17 -3.83
CA GLY A 487 -0.38 21.37 -5.09
C GLY A 487 -0.80 20.43 -6.21
N SER A 488 -1.43 19.31 -5.90
CA SER A 488 -1.72 18.24 -6.87
C SER A 488 -2.96 17.42 -6.52
N TRP A 489 -3.51 16.73 -7.53
CA TRP A 489 -4.59 15.74 -7.32
C TRP A 489 -4.18 14.55 -6.46
N GLN A 490 -2.91 14.14 -6.53
CA GLN A 490 -2.39 13.09 -5.67
C GLN A 490 -2.51 13.45 -4.19
N GLU A 491 -2.27 14.72 -3.84
CA GLU A 491 -2.44 15.20 -2.47
C GLU A 491 -3.90 15.24 -2.03
N VAL A 492 -4.82 15.61 -2.94
CA VAL A 492 -6.28 15.56 -2.68
C VAL A 492 -6.70 14.13 -2.34
N ARG A 493 -6.26 13.17 -3.17
CA ARG A 493 -6.54 11.74 -2.97
C ARG A 493 -5.90 11.20 -1.70
N ALA A 494 -4.64 11.55 -1.45
CA ALA A 494 -3.94 11.11 -0.26
C ALA A 494 -4.67 11.51 1.03
N ALA A 495 -5.17 12.76 1.09
CA ALA A 495 -5.93 13.24 2.23
C ALA A 495 -7.28 12.49 2.42
N GLU A 496 -7.93 12.11 1.32
CA GLU A 496 -9.16 11.30 1.36
C GLU A 496 -8.87 9.88 1.84
N ASP A 497 -7.83 9.24 1.30
CA ASP A 497 -7.40 7.90 1.73
C ASP A 497 -7.05 7.88 3.23
N ASP A 498 -6.38 8.93 3.73
CA ASP A 498 -6.05 9.08 5.15
C ASP A 498 -7.30 9.25 6.03
N ALA A 499 -8.32 9.95 5.54
CA ALA A 499 -9.59 10.10 6.25
C ALA A 499 -10.32 8.74 6.36
N VAL A 500 -10.37 7.99 5.27
CA VAL A 500 -10.94 6.63 5.25
C VAL A 500 -10.15 5.70 6.18
N ALA A 501 -8.81 5.73 6.11
CA ALA A 501 -7.93 4.92 6.96
C ALA A 501 -8.09 5.26 8.46
N ALA A 502 -8.40 6.52 8.79
CA ALA A 502 -8.67 6.94 10.17
C ALA A 502 -10.06 6.50 10.69
N GLY A 503 -10.92 5.94 9.83
CA GLY A 503 -12.23 5.43 10.17
C GLY A 503 -13.39 6.39 9.92
N ALA A 504 -13.26 7.30 8.94
CA ALA A 504 -14.38 8.11 8.48
C ALA A 504 -15.50 7.23 7.92
N ALA A 505 -16.75 7.54 8.27
CA ALA A 505 -17.94 6.89 7.71
C ALA A 505 -18.21 7.36 6.28
N ASP A 506 -18.03 8.67 6.04
CA ASP A 506 -18.08 9.30 4.73
C ASP A 506 -17.04 10.43 4.68
N VAL A 507 -16.56 10.79 3.47
CA VAL A 507 -15.58 11.85 3.28
C VAL A 507 -16.08 12.87 2.27
N ILE A 508 -16.32 14.08 2.74
CA ILE A 508 -16.64 15.24 1.91
C ILE A 508 -15.33 15.97 1.62
N ASN A 509 -14.76 15.74 0.45
CA ASN A 509 -13.48 16.30 0.07
C ASN A 509 -13.66 17.59 -0.75
N ASN A 510 -13.49 18.74 -0.09
CA ASN A 510 -13.56 20.09 -0.66
C ASN A 510 -12.16 20.73 -0.82
N ILE A 511 -11.09 19.94 -0.83
CA ILE A 511 -9.74 20.43 -1.07
C ILE A 511 -9.63 20.90 -2.50
N GLN A 512 -9.07 22.10 -2.69
CA GLN A 512 -8.85 22.70 -4.00
C GLN A 512 -7.38 22.60 -4.39
N ILE A 513 -7.13 22.46 -5.69
CA ILE A 513 -5.77 22.54 -6.22
C ILE A 513 -5.43 24.01 -6.43
N ALA A 514 -4.33 24.47 -5.81
CA ALA A 514 -3.86 25.83 -5.96
C ALA A 514 -3.42 26.09 -7.41
N THR A 515 -4.24 26.80 -8.18
CA THR A 515 -3.93 27.17 -9.57
C THR A 515 -2.93 28.34 -9.67
N ASP A 516 -2.71 29.12 -8.60
CA ASP A 516 -1.99 30.40 -8.60
C ASP A 516 -0.99 30.61 -7.45
N ALA A 517 -0.13 29.65 -7.15
CA ALA A 517 1.03 29.93 -6.32
C ALA A 517 2.32 30.07 -7.17
N VAL A 518 2.34 31.05 -8.11
CA VAL A 518 3.62 31.57 -8.59
C VAL A 518 4.07 32.60 -7.55
N PRO A 519 5.19 32.45 -6.86
CA PRO A 519 5.86 33.58 -6.25
C PRO A 519 6.23 34.48 -7.41
N ARG A 520 5.61 35.65 -7.53
CA ARG A 520 6.12 36.73 -8.36
C ARG A 520 7.51 37.07 -7.82
N ILE A 521 8.54 36.46 -8.39
CA ILE A 521 9.90 36.96 -8.24
C ILE A 521 9.84 38.33 -8.87
N ALA A 522 9.79 39.36 -8.02
CA ALA A 522 9.93 40.75 -8.45
C ALA A 522 11.29 40.84 -9.16
N ARG A 523 11.26 41.00 -10.49
CA ARG A 523 12.44 41.43 -11.23
C ARG A 523 12.77 42.83 -10.74
N LYS A 524 13.91 42.97 -10.04
CA LYS A 524 14.66 44.23 -9.98
C LYS A 524 15.71 44.25 -11.06
#